data_cbb2b717b4e6256c3c585000875553d1
#
_entry.id   cbb2b717b4e6256c3c585000875553d1
#
_cell.length_a   1.000
_cell.length_b   1.000
_cell.length_c   1.000
_cell.angle_alpha   90.00
_cell.angle_beta   90.00
_cell.angle_gamma   90.00
#
_symmetry.space_group_name_H-M   'P 1'
#
loop_
_entity.id
_entity.type
_entity.pdbx_description
1 polymer ?
#
loop_
_entity_poly.entity_id
_entity_poly.type
_entity_poly.pdbx_seq_one_letter_code
_entity_poly.pdbx_strand_id
1 'polypeptide(L)'
;LENSHVLPALIRKFHDAKTLGDDKVTLWGSGSPLREFLHADDLASACVFLLENYDDEIAINLGTGKDISIRDLAELIKGIVGFNGAIEWDSAKPDGTPRKLLDVSRITALGWKPTISLEEGIRSTYEWYVDQQIAN
;
A
#
# COMPACT_ATOMS: atom_id res chain seq x y z
N LEU A 1 -13.27 1.38 -10.74
CA LEU A 1 -12.35 0.74 -9.76
C LEU A 1 -12.06 -0.74 -10.05
N GLU A 2 -12.62 -1.33 -11.11
CA GLU A 2 -12.48 -2.77 -11.40
C GLU A 2 -11.03 -3.21 -11.67
N ASN A 3 -10.12 -2.30 -12.05
CA ASN A 3 -8.72 -2.59 -12.39
C ASN A 3 -7.71 -1.78 -11.54
N SER A 4 -8.08 -1.33 -10.37
CA SER A 4 -7.23 -0.51 -9.50
C SER A 4 -6.39 -1.38 -8.54
N HIS A 5 -5.16 -0.96 -8.26
CA HIS A 5 -4.35 -1.58 -7.21
C HIS A 5 -4.99 -1.38 -5.83
N VAL A 6 -4.79 -2.34 -4.93
CA VAL A 6 -5.50 -2.42 -3.65
C VAL A 6 -5.37 -1.16 -2.78
N LEU A 7 -4.15 -0.64 -2.59
CA LEU A 7 -3.91 0.51 -1.69
C LEU A 7 -4.61 1.79 -2.17
N PRO A 8 -4.44 2.26 -3.43
CA PRO A 8 -5.16 3.44 -3.91
C PRO A 8 -6.68 3.23 -3.98
N ALA A 9 -7.14 1.99 -4.24
CA ALA A 9 -8.57 1.69 -4.20
C ALA A 9 -9.16 1.82 -2.79
N LEU A 10 -8.43 1.38 -1.76
CA LEU A 10 -8.86 1.51 -0.37
C LEU A 10 -8.90 2.98 0.06
N ILE A 11 -7.84 3.76 -0.24
CA ILE A 11 -7.82 5.20 0.05
C ILE A 11 -9.05 5.88 -0.54
N ARG A 12 -9.31 5.67 -1.83
CA ARG A 12 -10.45 6.28 -2.50
C ARG A 12 -11.79 5.84 -1.90
N LYS A 13 -11.99 4.53 -1.67
CA LYS A 13 -13.24 4.02 -1.11
C LYS A 13 -13.56 4.62 0.26
N PHE A 14 -12.58 4.68 1.15
CA PHE A 14 -12.79 5.26 2.48
C PHE A 14 -12.98 6.78 2.42
N HIS A 15 -12.27 7.47 1.52
CA HIS A 15 -12.45 8.90 1.32
C HIS A 15 -13.86 9.21 0.80
N ASP A 16 -14.31 8.50 -0.24
CA ASP A 16 -15.64 8.69 -0.84
C ASP A 16 -16.73 8.40 0.22
N ALA A 17 -16.63 7.28 0.94
CA ALA A 17 -17.57 6.91 1.99
C ALA A 17 -17.63 7.94 3.13
N LYS A 18 -16.48 8.46 3.56
CA LYS A 18 -16.40 9.55 4.56
C LYS A 18 -17.10 10.81 4.06
N THR A 19 -16.84 11.19 2.81
CA THR A 19 -17.38 12.42 2.20
C THR A 19 -18.90 12.33 1.99
N LEU A 20 -19.40 11.13 1.61
CA LEU A 20 -20.83 10.87 1.41
C LEU A 20 -21.59 10.60 2.73
N GLY A 21 -20.88 10.39 3.84
CA GLY A 21 -21.49 10.06 5.12
C GLY A 21 -22.03 8.63 5.19
N ASP A 22 -21.41 7.71 4.44
CA ASP A 22 -21.82 6.30 4.43
C ASP A 22 -21.55 5.63 5.78
N ASP A 23 -22.43 4.70 6.18
CA ASP A 23 -22.28 3.93 7.41
C ASP A 23 -21.27 2.77 7.28
N LYS A 24 -20.94 2.37 6.04
CA LYS A 24 -20.08 1.22 5.78
C LYS A 24 -19.37 1.26 4.44
N VAL A 25 -18.25 0.53 4.36
CA VAL A 25 -17.51 0.25 3.12
C VAL A 25 -17.44 -1.27 2.92
N THR A 26 -17.89 -1.75 1.76
CA THR A 26 -17.78 -3.16 1.40
C THR A 26 -16.49 -3.41 0.63
N LEU A 27 -15.68 -4.35 1.14
CA LEU A 27 -14.42 -4.81 0.54
C LEU A 27 -14.55 -6.26 0.08
N TRP A 28 -13.88 -6.62 -1.02
CA TRP A 28 -13.95 -7.94 -1.61
C TRP A 28 -13.00 -8.93 -0.91
N GLY A 29 -13.43 -10.19 -0.83
CA GLY A 29 -12.67 -11.29 -0.27
C GLY A 29 -12.71 -11.36 1.24
N SER A 30 -11.80 -12.10 1.82
CA SER A 30 -11.68 -12.29 3.28
C SER A 30 -10.80 -11.24 3.95
N GLY A 31 -9.97 -10.55 3.17
CA GLY A 31 -8.92 -9.67 3.68
C GLY A 31 -7.68 -10.39 4.21
N SER A 32 -7.61 -11.72 4.11
CA SER A 32 -6.48 -12.50 4.61
C SER A 32 -5.20 -12.44 3.77
N PRO A 33 -5.23 -12.19 2.43
CA PRO A 33 -4.00 -12.14 1.65
C PRO A 33 -3.01 -11.11 2.15
N LEU A 34 -1.73 -11.48 2.09
CA LEU A 34 -0.60 -10.65 2.53
C LEU A 34 0.04 -9.92 1.34
N ARG A 35 0.35 -8.64 1.50
CA ARG A 35 0.99 -7.79 0.49
C ARG A 35 2.07 -6.93 1.11
N GLU A 36 3.10 -6.71 0.32
CA GLU A 36 4.19 -5.78 0.60
C GLU A 36 3.94 -4.45 -0.14
N PHE A 37 4.28 -3.35 0.52
CA PHE A 37 4.16 -2.00 -0.04
C PHE A 37 5.46 -1.23 0.18
N LEU A 38 5.95 -0.59 -0.86
CA LEU A 38 7.12 0.29 -0.83
C LEU A 38 6.70 1.68 -1.32
N HIS A 39 7.07 2.72 -0.59
CA HIS A 39 6.80 4.11 -1.00
C HIS A 39 7.57 4.46 -2.28
N ALA A 40 6.98 5.28 -3.15
CA ALA A 40 7.59 5.65 -4.43
C ALA A 40 8.94 6.37 -4.25
N ASP A 41 9.09 7.21 -3.23
CA ASP A 41 10.33 7.92 -2.95
C ASP A 41 11.44 6.98 -2.46
N ASP A 42 11.09 5.96 -1.65
CA ASP A 42 12.04 4.90 -1.29
C ASP A 42 12.43 4.06 -2.50
N LEU A 43 11.48 3.75 -3.40
CA LEU A 43 11.80 3.08 -4.66
C LEU A 43 12.76 3.91 -5.51
N ALA A 44 12.52 5.21 -5.65
CA ALA A 44 13.40 6.13 -6.39
C ALA A 44 14.80 6.18 -5.74
N SER A 45 14.87 6.30 -4.41
CA SER A 45 16.12 6.24 -3.65
C SER A 45 16.89 4.94 -3.89
N ALA A 46 16.19 3.78 -3.89
CA ALA A 46 16.79 2.50 -4.18
C ALA A 46 17.36 2.43 -5.61
N CYS A 47 16.64 2.96 -6.59
CA CYS A 47 17.12 3.00 -7.97
C CYS A 47 18.41 3.85 -8.12
N VAL A 48 18.44 5.03 -7.50
CA VAL A 48 19.65 5.88 -7.51
C VAL A 48 20.81 5.17 -6.82
N PHE A 49 20.57 4.59 -5.63
CA PHE A 49 21.56 3.81 -4.91
C PHE A 49 22.16 2.68 -5.74
N LEU A 50 21.32 1.93 -6.47
CA LEU A 50 21.78 0.82 -7.32
C LEU A 50 22.56 1.28 -8.54
N LEU A 51 22.24 2.42 -9.13
CA LEU A 51 23.03 3.01 -10.22
C LEU A 51 24.48 3.29 -9.79
N GLU A 52 24.71 3.60 -8.54
CA GLU A 52 26.01 3.93 -7.98
C GLU A 52 26.76 2.73 -7.39
N ASN A 53 26.04 1.69 -6.93
CA ASN A 53 26.59 0.63 -6.08
C ASN A 53 26.37 -0.79 -6.60
N TYR A 54 25.74 -0.97 -7.77
CA TYR A 54 25.43 -2.31 -8.30
C TYR A 54 25.73 -2.41 -9.78
N ASP A 55 26.70 -3.26 -10.13
CA ASP A 55 27.14 -3.52 -11.52
C ASP A 55 27.23 -5.05 -11.74
N ASP A 56 26.10 -5.75 -11.53
CA ASP A 56 25.99 -7.19 -11.74
C ASP A 56 24.81 -7.47 -12.70
N GLU A 57 24.89 -8.55 -13.47
CA GLU A 57 23.84 -8.98 -14.41
C GLU A 57 22.64 -9.62 -13.71
N ILE A 58 22.75 -9.93 -12.39
CA ILE A 58 21.71 -10.62 -11.65
C ILE A 58 20.64 -9.61 -11.20
N ALA A 59 19.36 -9.89 -11.51
CA ALA A 59 18.26 -9.06 -11.06
C ALA A 59 18.21 -8.92 -9.52
N ILE A 60 17.88 -7.73 -9.05
CA ILE A 60 17.75 -7.40 -7.63
C ILE A 60 16.32 -6.96 -7.30
N ASN A 61 15.77 -7.49 -6.22
CA ASN A 61 14.44 -7.11 -5.75
C ASN A 61 14.51 -5.84 -4.89
N LEU A 62 13.55 -4.93 -5.12
CA LEU A 62 13.34 -3.73 -4.32
C LEU A 62 12.04 -3.86 -3.53
N GLY A 63 12.13 -3.76 -2.21
CA GLY A 63 10.99 -3.91 -1.31
C GLY A 63 11.37 -3.58 0.13
N THR A 64 10.40 -3.76 1.02
CA THR A 64 10.59 -3.56 2.46
C THR A 64 10.97 -4.84 3.20
N GLY A 65 10.71 -6.01 2.58
CA GLY A 65 10.84 -7.32 3.23
C GLY A 65 9.77 -7.57 4.30
N LYS A 66 8.72 -6.74 4.36
CA LYS A 66 7.62 -6.85 5.32
C LYS A 66 6.29 -6.79 4.60
N ASP A 67 5.39 -7.68 4.94
CA ASP A 67 4.03 -7.70 4.42
C ASP A 67 3.00 -7.41 5.52
N ILE A 68 1.80 -7.07 5.07
CA ILE A 68 0.63 -6.79 5.90
C ILE A 68 -0.59 -7.47 5.27
N SER A 69 -1.55 -7.91 6.09
CA SER A 69 -2.82 -8.41 5.56
C SER A 69 -3.64 -7.27 4.94
N ILE A 70 -4.45 -7.60 3.93
CA ILE A 70 -5.38 -6.60 3.34
C ILE A 70 -6.36 -6.10 4.40
N ARG A 71 -6.71 -6.94 5.39
CA ARG A 71 -7.55 -6.55 6.52
C ARG A 71 -6.89 -5.48 7.39
N ASP A 72 -5.66 -5.71 7.83
CA ASP A 72 -4.93 -4.75 8.66
C ASP A 72 -4.61 -3.46 7.90
N LEU A 73 -4.30 -3.59 6.59
CA LEU A 73 -4.13 -2.43 5.72
C LEU A 73 -5.42 -1.59 5.62
N ALA A 74 -6.58 -2.24 5.48
CA ALA A 74 -7.86 -1.54 5.42
C ALA A 74 -8.17 -0.79 6.72
N GLU A 75 -7.92 -1.41 7.89
CA GLU A 75 -8.09 -0.75 9.18
C GLU A 75 -7.13 0.43 9.35
N LEU A 76 -5.87 0.28 8.93
CA LEU A 76 -4.87 1.36 8.96
C LEU A 76 -5.32 2.55 8.10
N ILE A 77 -5.74 2.30 6.84
CA ILE A 77 -6.20 3.35 5.92
C ILE A 77 -7.49 3.99 6.45
N LYS A 78 -8.44 3.20 6.96
CA LYS A 78 -9.65 3.69 7.61
C LYS A 78 -9.34 4.71 8.71
N GLY A 79 -8.37 4.39 9.58
CA GLY A 79 -7.91 5.28 10.65
C GLY A 79 -7.26 6.57 10.12
N ILE A 80 -6.40 6.47 9.13
CA ILE A 80 -5.71 7.63 8.51
C ILE A 80 -6.72 8.56 7.83
N VAL A 81 -7.66 8.01 7.08
CA VAL A 81 -8.74 8.77 6.41
C VAL A 81 -9.71 9.38 7.44
N GLY A 82 -9.87 8.76 8.59
CA GLY A 82 -10.84 9.16 9.61
C GLY A 82 -12.28 8.78 9.22
N PHE A 83 -12.46 7.61 8.61
CA PHE A 83 -13.78 7.04 8.34
C PHE A 83 -14.28 6.30 9.58
N ASN A 84 -15.48 6.65 10.08
CA ASN A 84 -16.03 6.09 11.32
C ASN A 84 -17.01 4.93 11.11
N GLY A 85 -17.36 4.62 9.86
CA GLY A 85 -18.29 3.52 9.53
C GLY A 85 -17.68 2.14 9.68
N ALA A 86 -18.46 1.12 9.35
CA ALA A 86 -18.03 -0.29 9.41
C ALA A 86 -17.29 -0.73 8.14
N ILE A 87 -16.42 -1.74 8.27
CA ILE A 87 -15.87 -2.49 7.13
C ILE A 87 -16.63 -3.81 7.03
N GLU A 88 -17.26 -4.05 5.88
CA GLU A 88 -17.89 -5.34 5.54
C GLU A 88 -17.04 -6.08 4.52
N TRP A 89 -16.88 -7.40 4.69
CA TRP A 89 -16.14 -8.25 3.77
C TRP A 89 -17.10 -9.12 2.95
N ASP A 90 -17.05 -8.96 1.63
CA ASP A 90 -17.79 -9.81 0.69
C ASP A 90 -16.96 -11.06 0.36
N SER A 91 -17.11 -12.09 1.18
CA SER A 91 -16.44 -13.37 1.01
C SER A 91 -16.92 -14.19 -0.20
N ALA A 92 -17.99 -13.76 -0.88
CA ALA A 92 -18.40 -14.37 -2.16
C ALA A 92 -17.46 -13.98 -3.31
N LYS A 93 -16.65 -12.94 -3.13
CA LYS A 93 -15.60 -12.56 -4.07
C LYS A 93 -14.30 -13.30 -3.74
N PRO A 94 -13.55 -13.75 -4.76
CA PRO A 94 -12.33 -14.51 -4.53
C PRO A 94 -11.24 -13.64 -3.89
N ASP A 95 -10.48 -14.25 -3.00
CA ASP A 95 -9.18 -13.72 -2.60
C ASP A 95 -8.18 -13.83 -3.75
N GLY A 96 -7.24 -12.91 -3.82
CA GLY A 96 -6.10 -13.03 -4.75
C GLY A 96 -5.05 -14.02 -4.22
N THR A 97 -3.86 -14.01 -4.82
CA THR A 97 -2.70 -14.79 -4.36
C THR A 97 -2.52 -14.64 -2.85
N PRO A 98 -2.37 -15.73 -2.07
CA PRO A 98 -2.32 -15.66 -0.60
C PRO A 98 -1.22 -14.75 -0.06
N ARG A 99 -0.03 -14.78 -0.66
CA ARG A 99 1.10 -13.95 -0.24
C ARG A 99 1.94 -13.48 -1.42
N LYS A 100 2.37 -12.21 -1.39
CA LYS A 100 3.38 -11.64 -2.30
C LYS A 100 4.36 -10.85 -1.45
N LEU A 101 5.54 -11.42 -1.25
CA LEU A 101 6.66 -10.83 -0.52
C LEU A 101 7.93 -11.05 -1.30
N LEU A 102 8.75 -10.02 -1.43
CA LEU A 102 10.04 -10.08 -2.11
C LEU A 102 11.14 -10.49 -1.12
N ASP A 103 12.10 -11.27 -1.59
CA ASP A 103 13.38 -11.45 -0.90
C ASP A 103 14.27 -10.23 -1.21
N VAL A 104 14.48 -9.41 -0.20
CA VAL A 104 15.27 -8.17 -0.27
C VAL A 104 16.66 -8.32 0.34
N SER A 105 17.10 -9.54 0.63
CA SER A 105 18.37 -9.81 1.30
C SER A 105 19.56 -9.20 0.56
N ARG A 106 19.55 -9.24 -0.78
CA ARG A 106 20.64 -8.75 -1.63
C ARG A 106 20.82 -7.24 -1.52
N ILE A 107 19.74 -6.44 -1.67
CA ILE A 107 19.84 -4.98 -1.57
C ILE A 107 20.17 -4.55 -0.13
N THR A 108 19.64 -5.27 0.85
CA THR A 108 19.97 -5.04 2.27
C THR A 108 21.45 -5.28 2.56
N ALA A 109 22.04 -6.33 1.97
CA ALA A 109 23.47 -6.62 2.10
C ALA A 109 24.37 -5.55 1.45
N LEU A 110 23.87 -4.87 0.40
CA LEU A 110 24.53 -3.71 -0.20
C LEU A 110 24.47 -2.46 0.67
N GLY A 111 23.61 -2.42 1.69
CA GLY A 111 23.49 -1.34 2.66
C GLY A 111 22.28 -0.40 2.48
N TRP A 112 21.44 -0.62 1.48
CA TRP A 112 20.20 0.17 1.33
C TRP A 112 19.06 -0.39 2.18
N LYS A 113 18.25 0.52 2.73
CA LYS A 113 17.02 0.20 3.47
C LYS A 113 15.96 1.25 3.19
N PRO A 114 14.66 0.89 3.15
CA PRO A 114 13.57 1.86 3.09
C PRO A 114 13.56 2.71 4.37
N THR A 115 13.20 3.98 4.23
CA THR A 115 13.19 4.97 5.31
C THR A 115 11.77 5.41 5.69
N ILE A 116 10.80 5.22 4.78
CA ILE A 116 9.41 5.65 4.95
C ILE A 116 8.60 4.45 5.46
N SER A 117 8.01 4.58 6.65
CA SER A 117 7.12 3.57 7.18
C SER A 117 5.83 3.48 6.36
N LEU A 118 5.14 2.32 6.41
CA LEU A 118 3.88 2.14 5.71
C LEU A 118 2.84 3.19 6.13
N GLU A 119 2.74 3.48 7.42
CA GLU A 119 1.79 4.47 7.95
C GLU A 119 2.11 5.88 7.44
N GLU A 120 3.36 6.32 7.52
CA GLU A 120 3.80 7.63 7.01
C GLU A 120 3.56 7.75 5.51
N GLY A 121 3.91 6.71 4.74
CA GLY A 121 3.70 6.68 3.29
C GLY A 121 2.23 6.73 2.91
N ILE A 122 1.33 6.05 3.64
CA ILE A 122 -0.11 6.13 3.39
C ILE A 122 -0.64 7.53 3.75
N ARG A 123 -0.19 8.11 4.86
CA ARG A 123 -0.61 9.43 5.32
C ARG A 123 -0.25 10.51 4.30
N SER A 124 1.02 10.56 3.87
CA SER A 124 1.47 11.53 2.87
C SER A 124 0.77 11.35 1.51
N THR A 125 0.54 10.09 1.09
CA THR A 125 -0.21 9.78 -0.13
C THR A 125 -1.67 10.24 -0.03
N TYR A 126 -2.30 10.08 1.14
CA TYR A 126 -3.68 10.53 1.35
C TYR A 126 -3.79 12.05 1.38
N GLU A 127 -2.86 12.75 2.03
CA GLU A 127 -2.78 14.21 2.03
C GLU A 127 -2.65 14.75 0.60
N TRP A 128 -1.72 14.20 -0.19
CA TRP A 128 -1.59 14.53 -1.61
C TRP A 128 -2.89 14.26 -2.39
N TYR A 129 -3.56 13.13 -2.16
CA TYR A 129 -4.82 12.78 -2.82
C TYR A 129 -5.92 13.83 -2.51
N VAL A 130 -6.06 14.26 -1.26
CA VAL A 130 -7.03 15.28 -0.86
C VAL A 130 -6.74 16.61 -1.54
N ASP A 131 -5.47 17.04 -1.57
CA ASP A 131 -5.07 18.30 -2.21
C ASP A 131 -5.40 18.30 -3.71
N GLN A 132 -5.23 17.15 -4.40
CA GLN A 132 -5.61 17.04 -5.82
C GLN A 132 -7.13 17.10 -6.03
N GLN A 133 -7.95 16.67 -5.07
CA GLN A 133 -9.42 16.79 -5.17
C GLN A 133 -9.90 18.23 -4.99
N ILE A 134 -9.20 19.04 -4.19
CA ILE A 134 -9.53 20.45 -3.96
C ILE A 134 -9.10 21.31 -5.16
N ALA A 135 -8.05 20.91 -5.88
CA ALA A 135 -7.49 21.66 -6.99
C ALA A 135 -8.27 21.49 -8.32
N ASN A 136 -9.22 20.55 -8.39
CA ASN A 136 -10.08 20.27 -9.55
C ASN A 136 -11.53 20.69 -9.29
#